data_fa098fdc83187cca37e9bb95525c14b0
#
_entry.id   fa098fdc83187cca37e9bb95525c14b0
#
_cell.length_a   1.000
_cell.length_b   1.000
_cell.length_c   1.000
_cell.angle_alpha   90.00
_cell.angle_beta   90.00
_cell.angle_gamma   90.00
#
_symmetry.space_group_name_H-M   'P 1'
#
loop_
_entity.id
_entity.type
_entity.pdbx_description
1 polymer ?
#
loop_
_entity_poly.entity_id
_entity_poly.type
_entity_poly.pdbx_seq_one_letter_code
_entity_poly.pdbx_strand_id
1 'polypeptide(L)'
;MTFFRPLPRTFTRPFAFLVLTAWLVTMVVLVNLSYGQAARANLATDLARYGSTAVWRGVYYRGEKIGFTVSQTTRTDEGFELQEDGRLQMLLLGQDTAAAIRTTARVDTAFTLRSFDFSLDPGTGPITVKGTLDRPAQAGGTYRLALAIDSGGATRNETRELPEAPVLSLNLSRLLANGGLVPGTKHVKTVLDPATLQSAAMTVTVGDRGVVRANETMIPAFRVETEFRGLKTTSWVTDTGDVVREESPLGLMTIRESAERARGLAVSGRVQADLLRAAAVVPAMRGRIDDPRDVRRLRLRLDGADLPADELNGAGQTVVGNVIEIVDPRSLQPAPRDTETQRYLKAEPLLESDAPEIRAEAEQAVRGATDDRGRAERLTR
;
A
#
# COMPACT_ATOMS: atom_id res chain seq x y z
N MET A 1 -67.80 -11.28 -1.20
CA MET A 1 -67.71 -12.74 -1.03
C MET A 1 -66.40 -13.20 -1.60
N THR A 2 -65.41 -13.43 -0.75
CA THR A 2 -64.03 -13.72 -1.07
C THR A 2 -63.81 -15.22 -1.07
N PHE A 3 -63.60 -15.79 -2.23
CA PHE A 3 -63.18 -17.18 -2.38
C PHE A 3 -61.66 -17.26 -2.52
N PHE A 4 -60.92 -17.20 -1.43
CA PHE A 4 -59.53 -17.71 -1.38
C PHE A 4 -59.50 -18.93 -0.47
N ARG A 5 -59.58 -20.13 -1.04
CA ARG A 5 -59.21 -21.36 -0.32
C ARG A 5 -57.70 -21.38 -0.11
N PRO A 6 -57.19 -21.55 1.14
CA PRO A 6 -55.77 -21.69 1.34
C PRO A 6 -55.27 -22.99 0.66
N LEU A 7 -54.24 -22.86 -0.17
CA LEU A 7 -53.56 -23.97 -0.80
C LEU A 7 -52.98 -24.94 0.23
N PRO A 8 -53.04 -26.25 0.01
CA PRO A 8 -52.53 -27.23 0.99
C PRO A 8 -51.03 -27.07 1.21
N ARG A 9 -50.58 -27.18 2.45
CA ARG A 9 -49.20 -26.98 2.93
C ARG A 9 -48.15 -27.86 2.19
N THR A 10 -48.58 -28.97 1.59
CA THR A 10 -47.76 -29.85 0.75
C THR A 10 -47.30 -29.24 -0.56
N PHE A 11 -48.04 -28.22 -1.09
CA PHE A 11 -47.70 -27.48 -2.31
C PHE A 11 -47.00 -26.15 -2.03
N THR A 12 -47.33 -25.50 -0.94
CA THR A 12 -46.78 -24.16 -0.63
C THR A 12 -45.31 -24.20 -0.16
N ARG A 13 -44.89 -25.27 0.51
CA ARG A 13 -43.49 -25.41 0.94
C ARG A 13 -42.50 -25.63 -0.20
N PRO A 14 -42.70 -26.60 -1.14
CA PRO A 14 -41.78 -26.76 -2.27
C PRO A 14 -41.83 -25.56 -3.21
N PHE A 15 -42.98 -24.91 -3.38
CA PHE A 15 -43.09 -23.70 -4.21
C PHE A 15 -42.36 -22.50 -3.60
N ALA A 16 -42.47 -22.28 -2.27
CA ALA A 16 -41.71 -21.26 -1.56
C ALA A 16 -40.18 -21.50 -1.63
N PHE A 17 -39.75 -22.76 -1.52
CA PHE A 17 -38.36 -23.13 -1.68
C PHE A 17 -37.85 -22.89 -3.11
N LEU A 18 -38.66 -23.20 -4.12
CA LEU A 18 -38.31 -22.95 -5.52
C LEU A 18 -38.22 -21.45 -5.85
N VAL A 19 -39.12 -20.64 -5.32
CA VAL A 19 -39.10 -19.17 -5.48
C VAL A 19 -37.87 -18.58 -4.74
N LEU A 20 -37.55 -19.05 -3.53
CA LEU A 20 -36.39 -18.60 -2.76
C LEU A 20 -35.07 -18.96 -3.47
N THR A 21 -34.98 -20.17 -4.02
CA THR A 21 -33.82 -20.63 -4.79
C THR A 21 -33.66 -19.83 -6.09
N ALA A 22 -34.75 -19.60 -6.82
CA ALA A 22 -34.76 -18.79 -8.04
C ALA A 22 -34.34 -17.34 -7.73
N TRP A 23 -34.83 -16.75 -6.62
CA TRP A 23 -34.45 -15.43 -6.17
C TRP A 23 -32.97 -15.37 -5.79
N LEU A 24 -32.44 -16.35 -5.04
CA LEU A 24 -31.02 -16.46 -4.67
C LEU A 24 -30.12 -16.58 -5.91
N VAL A 25 -30.49 -17.42 -6.88
CA VAL A 25 -29.74 -17.55 -8.13
C VAL A 25 -29.77 -16.24 -8.91
N THR A 26 -30.93 -15.59 -9.01
CA THR A 26 -31.06 -14.29 -9.69
C THR A 26 -30.21 -13.22 -8.98
N MET A 27 -30.21 -13.20 -7.66
CA MET A 27 -29.40 -12.27 -6.86
C MET A 27 -27.90 -12.50 -7.08
N VAL A 28 -27.43 -13.74 -7.06
CA VAL A 28 -26.03 -14.10 -7.35
C VAL A 28 -25.65 -13.73 -8.79
N VAL A 29 -26.53 -13.99 -9.77
CA VAL A 29 -26.31 -13.59 -11.17
C VAL A 29 -26.27 -12.07 -11.31
N LEU A 30 -27.17 -11.36 -10.64
CA LEU A 30 -27.23 -9.89 -10.68
C LEU A 30 -26.01 -9.23 -10.03
N VAL A 31 -25.56 -9.76 -8.90
CA VAL A 31 -24.32 -9.31 -8.22
C VAL A 31 -23.11 -9.58 -9.11
N ASN A 32 -22.99 -10.77 -9.70
CA ASN A 32 -21.89 -11.11 -10.63
C ASN A 32 -21.91 -10.25 -11.90
N LEU A 33 -23.08 -9.96 -12.46
CA LEU A 33 -23.21 -9.10 -13.63
C LEU A 33 -22.96 -7.63 -13.29
N SER A 34 -23.47 -7.14 -12.17
CA SER A 34 -23.33 -5.72 -11.78
C SER A 34 -21.92 -5.36 -11.34
N TYR A 35 -21.29 -6.19 -10.51
CA TYR A 35 -19.96 -5.89 -9.98
C TYR A 35 -18.84 -6.43 -10.87
N GLY A 36 -18.98 -7.64 -11.42
CA GLY A 36 -17.95 -8.22 -12.27
C GLY A 36 -17.83 -7.58 -13.66
N GLN A 37 -18.95 -7.17 -14.26
CA GLN A 37 -18.94 -6.53 -15.60
C GLN A 37 -18.60 -5.04 -15.49
N ALA A 38 -19.10 -4.32 -14.48
CA ALA A 38 -18.75 -2.93 -14.26
C ALA A 38 -17.25 -2.76 -13.97
N ALA A 39 -16.67 -3.62 -13.14
CA ALA A 39 -15.24 -3.61 -12.86
C ALA A 39 -14.39 -3.95 -14.11
N ARG A 40 -14.84 -4.89 -14.96
CA ARG A 40 -14.17 -5.25 -16.22
C ARG A 40 -14.31 -4.16 -17.30
N ALA A 41 -15.48 -3.53 -17.41
CA ALA A 41 -15.71 -2.44 -18.35
C ALA A 41 -14.89 -1.21 -17.98
N ASN A 42 -14.85 -0.82 -16.69
CA ASN A 42 -14.02 0.25 -16.20
C ASN A 42 -12.52 -0.04 -16.42
N LEU A 43 -12.08 -1.28 -16.18
CA LEU A 43 -10.71 -1.69 -16.42
C LEU A 43 -10.33 -1.59 -17.91
N ALA A 44 -11.18 -2.06 -18.82
CA ALA A 44 -10.93 -1.97 -20.26
C ALA A 44 -10.85 -0.52 -20.73
N THR A 45 -11.74 0.35 -20.26
CA THR A 45 -11.78 1.77 -20.60
C THR A 45 -10.57 2.49 -20.00
N ASP A 46 -10.22 2.23 -18.75
CA ASP A 46 -9.06 2.80 -18.07
C ASP A 46 -7.74 2.42 -18.76
N LEU A 47 -7.63 1.16 -19.23
CA LEU A 47 -6.43 0.67 -19.89
C LEU A 47 -6.35 1.04 -21.37
N ALA A 48 -7.47 1.39 -22.02
CA ALA A 48 -7.51 1.83 -23.42
C ALA A 48 -6.75 3.15 -23.66
N ARG A 49 -6.53 3.93 -22.61
CA ARG A 49 -5.73 5.18 -22.68
C ARG A 49 -4.23 4.94 -22.89
N TYR A 50 -3.73 3.73 -22.59
CA TYR A 50 -2.33 3.40 -22.77
C TYR A 50 -2.03 3.03 -24.22
N GLY A 51 -1.13 3.80 -24.84
CA GLY A 51 -0.71 3.61 -26.22
C GLY A 51 0.30 2.47 -26.40
N SER A 52 0.80 2.32 -27.60
CA SER A 52 1.78 1.28 -27.98
C SER A 52 3.15 1.42 -27.27
N THR A 53 3.44 2.59 -26.71
CA THR A 53 4.67 2.87 -25.94
C THR A 53 4.57 2.49 -24.47
N ALA A 54 3.43 2.03 -24.00
CA ALA A 54 3.24 1.64 -22.62
C ALA A 54 4.05 0.38 -22.28
N VAL A 55 4.64 0.40 -21.09
CA VAL A 55 5.41 -0.73 -20.54
C VAL A 55 4.53 -1.50 -19.57
N TRP A 56 4.26 -2.75 -19.90
CA TRP A 56 3.47 -3.67 -19.10
C TRP A 56 4.38 -4.58 -18.29
N ARG A 57 4.05 -4.79 -17.01
CA ARG A 57 4.78 -5.69 -16.11
C ARG A 57 3.80 -6.59 -15.35
N GLY A 58 4.11 -7.88 -15.27
CA GLY A 58 3.43 -8.80 -14.36
C GLY A 58 3.98 -8.59 -12.94
N VAL A 59 3.11 -8.65 -11.95
CA VAL A 59 3.46 -8.62 -10.52
C VAL A 59 3.31 -10.02 -9.96
N TYR A 60 4.37 -10.51 -9.34
CA TYR A 60 4.46 -11.86 -8.80
C TYR A 60 4.80 -11.80 -7.31
N TYR A 61 4.22 -12.71 -6.57
CA TYR A 61 4.58 -12.96 -5.18
C TYR A 61 5.00 -14.42 -5.03
N ARG A 62 6.26 -14.67 -4.66
CA ARG A 62 6.84 -16.03 -4.55
C ARG A 62 6.58 -16.93 -5.77
N GLY A 63 6.58 -16.33 -6.95
CA GLY A 63 6.35 -17.04 -8.22
C GLY A 63 4.88 -17.12 -8.67
N GLU A 64 3.92 -16.80 -7.82
CA GLU A 64 2.51 -16.69 -8.20
C GLU A 64 2.20 -15.28 -8.73
N LYS A 65 1.51 -15.20 -9.85
CA LYS A 65 1.08 -13.93 -10.42
C LYS A 65 -0.10 -13.38 -9.62
N ILE A 66 0.12 -12.22 -8.99
CA ILE A 66 -0.88 -11.53 -8.17
C ILE A 66 -1.45 -10.28 -8.85
N GLY A 67 -0.93 -9.90 -10.01
CA GLY A 67 -1.42 -8.72 -10.68
C GLY A 67 -0.54 -8.25 -11.82
N PHE A 68 -0.71 -6.97 -12.15
CA PHE A 68 0.10 -6.32 -13.16
C PHE A 68 0.22 -4.81 -12.87
N THR A 69 1.22 -4.18 -13.48
CA THR A 69 1.32 -2.74 -13.62
C THR A 69 1.47 -2.36 -15.08
N VAL A 70 1.02 -1.18 -15.44
CA VAL A 70 1.27 -0.55 -16.73
C VAL A 70 1.73 0.85 -16.52
N SER A 71 2.80 1.25 -17.17
CA SER A 71 3.34 2.61 -17.10
C SER A 71 3.57 3.20 -18.49
N GLN A 72 3.39 4.50 -18.59
CA GLN A 72 3.62 5.28 -19.80
C GLN A 72 4.29 6.60 -19.47
N THR A 73 5.18 7.04 -20.36
CA THR A 73 5.80 8.36 -20.30
C THR A 73 5.38 9.14 -21.55
N THR A 74 4.75 10.27 -21.35
CA THR A 74 4.30 11.16 -22.44
C THR A 74 5.05 12.50 -22.35
N ARG A 75 5.60 12.94 -23.46
CA ARG A 75 6.24 14.26 -23.53
C ARG A 75 5.18 15.35 -23.51
N THR A 76 5.43 16.41 -22.76
CA THR A 76 4.64 17.64 -22.69
C THR A 76 5.50 18.85 -23.08
N ASP A 77 4.91 20.00 -23.22
CA ASP A 77 5.66 21.25 -23.55
C ASP A 77 6.62 21.63 -22.42
N GLU A 78 6.34 21.26 -21.18
CA GLU A 78 7.12 21.62 -19.99
C GLU A 78 8.03 20.51 -19.46
N GLY A 79 7.99 19.31 -20.03
CA GLY A 79 8.74 18.16 -19.57
C GLY A 79 8.07 16.83 -19.92
N PHE A 80 7.70 16.04 -18.91
CA PHE A 80 7.06 14.73 -19.11
C PHE A 80 5.93 14.51 -18.11
N GLU A 81 4.93 13.78 -18.55
CA GLU A 81 3.92 13.16 -17.70
C GLU A 81 4.20 11.66 -17.63
N LEU A 82 4.38 11.18 -16.41
CA LEU A 82 4.58 9.77 -16.08
C LEU A 82 3.28 9.23 -15.48
N GLN A 83 2.77 8.14 -16.02
CA GLN A 83 1.57 7.48 -15.53
C GLN A 83 1.88 6.04 -15.20
N GLU A 84 1.35 5.55 -14.08
CA GLU A 84 1.39 4.14 -13.70
C GLU A 84 0.07 3.71 -13.08
N ASP A 85 -0.48 2.61 -13.59
CA ASP A 85 -1.61 1.91 -13.00
C ASP A 85 -1.18 0.52 -12.56
N GLY A 86 -1.56 0.14 -11.35
CA GLY A 86 -1.38 -1.19 -10.80
C GLY A 86 -2.74 -1.83 -10.46
N ARG A 87 -2.84 -3.12 -10.68
CA ARG A 87 -3.97 -3.96 -10.25
C ARG A 87 -3.41 -5.19 -9.58
N LEU A 88 -3.77 -5.37 -8.33
CA LEU A 88 -3.31 -6.49 -7.51
C LEU A 88 -4.50 -7.27 -6.98
N GLN A 89 -4.37 -8.59 -6.96
CA GLN A 89 -5.31 -9.50 -6.28
C GLN A 89 -4.50 -10.31 -5.27
N MET A 90 -4.91 -10.28 -4.02
CA MET A 90 -4.19 -10.94 -2.93
C MET A 90 -5.13 -11.30 -1.80
N LEU A 91 -4.69 -12.20 -0.93
CA LEU A 91 -5.36 -12.40 0.35
C LEU A 91 -4.79 -11.40 1.37
N LEU A 92 -5.68 -10.75 2.11
CA LEU A 92 -5.36 -9.98 3.29
C LEU A 92 -6.12 -10.59 4.48
N LEU A 93 -5.42 -11.20 5.44
CA LEU A 93 -6.02 -11.91 6.58
C LEU A 93 -7.06 -12.97 6.14
N GLY A 94 -6.80 -13.65 5.03
CA GLY A 94 -7.68 -14.68 4.48
C GLY A 94 -8.88 -14.17 3.67
N GLN A 95 -8.98 -12.85 3.46
CA GLN A 95 -10.02 -12.23 2.62
C GLN A 95 -9.46 -11.92 1.23
N ASP A 96 -10.20 -12.29 0.19
CA ASP A 96 -9.85 -11.91 -1.18
C ASP A 96 -9.97 -10.38 -1.33
N THR A 97 -8.85 -9.74 -1.62
CA THR A 97 -8.76 -8.29 -1.77
C THR A 97 -8.22 -7.94 -3.14
N ALA A 98 -8.93 -7.06 -3.84
CA ALA A 98 -8.48 -6.47 -5.09
C ALA A 98 -8.08 -5.01 -4.82
N ALA A 99 -6.81 -4.68 -5.04
CA ALA A 99 -6.32 -3.32 -4.88
C ALA A 99 -6.02 -2.69 -6.23
N ALA A 100 -6.37 -1.41 -6.35
CA ALA A 100 -6.06 -0.58 -7.50
C ALA A 100 -5.16 0.58 -7.07
N ILE A 101 -4.03 0.75 -7.76
CA ILE A 101 -3.10 1.85 -7.51
C ILE A 101 -2.97 2.64 -8.81
N ARG A 102 -3.04 3.95 -8.71
CA ARG A 102 -2.81 4.85 -9.83
C ARG A 102 -1.91 5.99 -9.40
N THR A 103 -0.89 6.27 -10.18
CA THR A 103 -0.01 7.41 -9.97
C THR A 103 0.19 8.15 -11.29
N THR A 104 0.01 9.45 -11.27
CA THR A 104 0.40 10.35 -12.37
C THR A 104 1.36 11.38 -11.80
N ALA A 105 2.52 11.55 -12.40
CA ALA A 105 3.50 12.55 -11.99
C ALA A 105 3.86 13.44 -13.16
N ARG A 106 3.85 14.77 -12.96
CA ARG A 106 4.39 15.71 -13.90
C ARG A 106 5.78 16.12 -13.44
N VAL A 107 6.72 16.00 -14.36
CA VAL A 107 8.13 16.27 -14.11
C VAL A 107 8.66 17.23 -15.19
N ASP A 108 9.73 17.93 -14.87
CA ASP A 108 10.42 18.74 -15.88
C ASP A 108 11.30 17.88 -16.82
N THR A 109 12.04 18.54 -17.72
CA THR A 109 12.96 17.87 -18.65
C THR A 109 14.11 17.13 -17.98
N ALA A 110 14.41 17.45 -16.70
CA ALA A 110 15.39 16.76 -15.87
C ALA A 110 14.76 15.65 -15.00
N PHE A 111 13.48 15.34 -15.19
CA PHE A 111 12.69 14.42 -14.37
C PHE A 111 12.55 14.84 -12.90
N THR A 112 12.71 16.12 -12.58
CA THR A 112 12.41 16.66 -11.25
C THR A 112 10.90 16.81 -11.10
N LEU A 113 10.36 16.36 -9.97
CA LEU A 113 8.93 16.39 -9.66
C LEU A 113 8.40 17.85 -9.66
N ARG A 114 7.23 18.05 -10.24
CA ARG A 114 6.44 19.28 -10.18
C ARG A 114 5.10 19.10 -9.51
N SER A 115 4.39 18.03 -9.87
CA SER A 115 3.13 17.65 -9.24
C SER A 115 2.88 16.17 -9.40
N PHE A 116 1.99 15.66 -8.57
CA PHE A 116 1.52 14.28 -8.71
C PHE A 116 0.07 14.13 -8.25
N ASP A 117 -0.58 13.14 -8.82
CA ASP A 117 -1.88 12.62 -8.40
C ASP A 117 -1.69 11.12 -8.09
N PHE A 118 -2.01 10.73 -6.87
CA PHE A 118 -1.95 9.35 -6.40
C PHE A 118 -3.34 8.89 -5.98
N SER A 119 -3.69 7.66 -6.27
CA SER A 119 -4.92 7.01 -5.80
C SER A 119 -4.63 5.56 -5.46
N LEU A 120 -5.05 5.15 -4.28
CA LEU A 120 -5.04 3.77 -3.81
C LEU A 120 -6.46 3.38 -3.42
N ASP A 121 -7.02 2.38 -4.08
CA ASP A 121 -8.28 1.76 -3.69
C ASP A 121 -8.01 0.32 -3.23
N PRO A 122 -8.09 0.04 -1.94
CA PRO A 122 -7.94 -1.32 -1.39
C PRO A 122 -9.23 -2.15 -1.49
N GLY A 123 -10.26 -1.68 -2.21
CA GLY A 123 -11.57 -2.31 -2.32
C GLY A 123 -12.58 -1.84 -1.26
N THR A 124 -12.18 -0.94 -0.36
CA THR A 124 -13.06 -0.34 0.67
C THR A 124 -13.35 1.14 0.44
N GLY A 125 -12.82 1.68 -0.66
CA GLY A 125 -12.94 3.07 -1.06
C GLY A 125 -11.57 3.70 -1.33
N PRO A 126 -11.48 4.62 -2.29
CA PRO A 126 -10.22 5.22 -2.69
C PRO A 126 -9.70 6.24 -1.67
N ILE A 127 -8.40 6.21 -1.47
CA ILE A 127 -7.63 7.31 -0.87
C ILE A 127 -6.93 8.02 -2.01
N THR A 128 -7.07 9.34 -2.12
CA THR A 128 -6.39 10.13 -3.14
C THR A 128 -5.49 11.18 -2.51
N VAL A 129 -4.32 11.38 -3.12
CA VAL A 129 -3.36 12.39 -2.69
C VAL A 129 -2.91 13.17 -3.91
N LYS A 130 -3.11 14.48 -3.88
CA LYS A 130 -2.59 15.40 -4.89
C LYS A 130 -1.48 16.23 -4.28
N GLY A 131 -0.33 16.26 -4.93
CA GLY A 131 0.81 17.06 -4.50
C GLY A 131 1.24 18.05 -5.56
N THR A 132 1.52 19.29 -5.14
CA THR A 132 2.11 20.31 -6.00
C THR A 132 3.36 20.85 -5.35
N LEU A 133 4.45 20.91 -6.11
CA LEU A 133 5.76 21.35 -5.63
C LEU A 133 6.11 22.72 -6.18
N ASP A 134 6.16 23.71 -5.30
CA ASP A 134 6.68 25.03 -5.60
C ASP A 134 8.20 25.03 -5.46
N ARG A 135 8.87 25.57 -6.47
CA ARG A 135 10.33 25.72 -6.45
C ARG A 135 10.75 26.92 -5.60
N PRO A 136 11.90 26.83 -4.94
CA PRO A 136 12.44 27.99 -4.25
C PRO A 136 12.72 29.13 -5.23
N ALA A 137 12.41 30.34 -4.80
CA ALA A 137 12.67 31.54 -5.60
C ALA A 137 14.18 31.82 -5.81
N GLN A 138 15.02 31.28 -4.92
CA GLN A 138 16.48 31.42 -4.95
C GLN A 138 17.16 30.07 -4.85
N ALA A 139 18.31 29.90 -5.47
CA ALA A 139 19.12 28.70 -5.35
C ALA A 139 19.49 28.42 -3.88
N GLY A 140 19.29 27.20 -3.42
CA GLY A 140 19.52 26.79 -2.02
C GLY A 140 18.35 27.06 -1.06
N GLY A 141 17.23 27.61 -1.55
CA GLY A 141 16.02 27.74 -0.76
C GLY A 141 15.26 26.42 -0.61
N THR A 142 14.22 26.43 0.23
CA THR A 142 13.35 25.27 0.47
C THR A 142 12.27 25.14 -0.60
N TYR A 143 11.94 23.89 -0.95
CA TYR A 143 10.78 23.54 -1.75
C TYR A 143 9.54 23.51 -0.86
N ARG A 144 8.42 23.99 -1.38
CA ARG A 144 7.13 23.90 -0.70
C ARG A 144 6.28 22.84 -1.38
N LEU A 145 5.96 21.79 -0.67
CA LEU A 145 5.05 20.73 -1.11
C LEU A 145 3.67 20.96 -0.50
N ALA A 146 2.70 21.32 -1.33
CA ALA A 146 1.29 21.41 -0.95
C ALA A 146 0.62 20.06 -1.26
N LEU A 147 -0.06 19.47 -0.28
CA LEU A 147 -0.77 18.22 -0.38
C LEU A 147 -2.26 18.44 -0.15
N ALA A 148 -3.10 17.86 -1.02
CA ALA A 148 -4.53 17.70 -0.80
C ALA A 148 -4.84 16.19 -0.73
N ILE A 149 -5.35 15.74 0.41
CA ILE A 149 -5.59 14.34 0.72
C ILE A 149 -7.09 14.16 0.87
N ASP A 150 -7.66 13.25 0.12
CA ASP A 150 -9.07 12.89 0.18
C ASP A 150 -9.20 11.42 0.59
N SER A 151 -9.95 11.17 1.65
CA SER A 151 -10.24 9.84 2.18
C SER A 151 -11.62 9.85 2.80
N GLY A 152 -12.47 8.87 2.47
CA GLY A 152 -13.81 8.76 3.04
C GLY A 152 -14.73 9.97 2.78
N GLY A 153 -14.45 10.82 1.78
CA GLY A 153 -15.21 12.03 1.47
C GLY A 153 -14.78 13.28 2.27
N ALA A 154 -13.74 13.17 3.11
CA ALA A 154 -13.11 14.28 3.79
C ALA A 154 -11.83 14.71 3.07
N THR A 155 -11.67 16.02 2.81
CA THR A 155 -10.45 16.56 2.19
C THR A 155 -9.61 17.29 3.23
N ARG A 156 -8.33 16.97 3.33
CA ARG A 156 -7.34 17.66 4.16
C ARG A 156 -6.27 18.29 3.31
N ASN A 157 -5.83 19.47 3.73
CA ASN A 157 -4.71 20.16 3.09
C ASN A 157 -3.53 20.24 4.06
N GLU A 158 -2.35 19.92 3.57
CA GLU A 158 -1.10 19.97 4.32
C GLU A 158 -0.04 20.67 3.48
N THR A 159 0.87 21.39 4.12
CA THR A 159 2.03 22.00 3.45
C THR A 159 3.29 21.59 4.18
N ARG A 160 4.30 21.13 3.43
CA ARG A 160 5.61 20.73 3.95
C ARG A 160 6.71 21.55 3.27
N GLU A 161 7.71 21.93 4.05
CA GLU A 161 8.94 22.50 3.52
C GLU A 161 10.00 21.40 3.42
N LEU A 162 10.65 21.29 2.26
CA LEU A 162 11.61 20.26 1.95
C LEU A 162 12.92 20.91 1.50
N PRO A 163 14.10 20.41 1.93
CA PRO A 163 15.39 20.95 1.52
C PRO A 163 15.71 20.67 0.04
N GLU A 164 15.11 19.64 -0.54
CA GLU A 164 15.26 19.25 -1.92
C GLU A 164 13.93 18.78 -2.53
N ALA A 165 13.83 18.74 -3.86
CA ALA A 165 12.68 18.17 -4.53
C ALA A 165 12.57 16.67 -4.20
N PRO A 166 11.43 16.19 -3.69
CA PRO A 166 11.26 14.79 -3.38
C PRO A 166 11.16 13.96 -4.67
N VAL A 167 11.54 12.70 -4.56
CA VAL A 167 11.44 11.72 -5.65
C VAL A 167 10.32 10.75 -5.31
N LEU A 168 9.48 10.43 -6.29
CA LEU A 168 8.55 9.30 -6.21
C LEU A 168 9.22 8.06 -6.80
N SER A 169 8.81 6.88 -6.41
CA SER A 169 9.29 5.62 -7.02
C SER A 169 9.10 5.64 -8.54
N LEU A 170 8.02 6.27 -9.03
CA LEU A 170 7.68 6.36 -10.45
C LEU A 170 8.70 7.13 -11.29
N ASN A 171 9.31 8.21 -10.77
CA ASN A 171 10.27 9.02 -11.54
C ASN A 171 11.74 8.74 -11.20
N LEU A 172 12.03 7.91 -10.19
CA LEU A 172 13.40 7.64 -9.73
C LEU A 172 14.28 7.07 -10.83
N SER A 173 13.85 6.02 -11.50
CA SER A 173 14.65 5.35 -12.55
C SER A 173 14.94 6.26 -13.75
N ARG A 174 13.97 7.10 -14.11
CA ARG A 174 14.12 8.11 -15.17
C ARG A 174 15.07 9.22 -14.77
N LEU A 175 14.97 9.70 -13.54
CA LEU A 175 15.87 10.70 -12.97
C LEU A 175 17.32 10.20 -12.97
N LEU A 176 17.55 8.96 -12.57
CA LEU A 176 18.88 8.34 -12.58
C LEU A 176 19.42 8.18 -14.01
N ALA A 177 18.60 7.68 -14.93
CA ALA A 177 18.99 7.50 -16.32
C ALA A 177 19.33 8.83 -17.01
N ASN A 178 18.61 9.89 -16.71
CA ASN A 178 18.87 11.24 -17.22
C ASN A 178 20.20 11.80 -16.72
N GLY A 179 20.62 11.46 -15.50
CA GLY A 179 21.94 11.79 -14.95
C GLY A 179 23.09 10.89 -15.45
N GLY A 180 22.76 9.83 -16.19
CA GLY A 180 23.69 8.77 -16.62
C GLY A 180 23.86 7.69 -15.55
N LEU A 181 23.57 6.45 -15.93
CA LEU A 181 23.76 5.27 -15.07
C LEU A 181 25.22 4.83 -15.14
N VAL A 182 26.04 5.30 -14.20
CA VAL A 182 27.47 4.98 -14.12
C VAL A 182 27.67 3.89 -13.05
N PRO A 183 28.20 2.70 -13.42
CA PRO A 183 28.49 1.63 -12.48
C PRO A 183 29.39 2.08 -11.32
N GLY A 184 29.09 1.63 -10.11
CA GLY A 184 29.81 1.97 -8.89
C GLY A 184 29.37 3.30 -8.24
N THR A 185 28.51 4.09 -8.87
CA THR A 185 28.03 5.33 -8.25
C THR A 185 26.97 5.07 -7.18
N LYS A 186 26.99 5.91 -6.15
CA LYS A 186 26.04 5.87 -5.05
C LYS A 186 25.38 7.24 -4.90
N HIS A 187 24.07 7.25 -4.82
CA HIS A 187 23.26 8.44 -4.66
C HIS A 187 22.38 8.31 -3.42
N VAL A 188 22.14 9.41 -2.73
CA VAL A 188 21.12 9.50 -1.68
C VAL A 188 20.04 10.44 -2.19
N LYS A 189 18.79 10.03 -2.12
CA LYS A 189 17.62 10.78 -2.56
C LYS A 189 16.54 10.76 -1.48
N THR A 190 15.87 11.89 -1.29
CA THR A 190 14.69 11.93 -0.44
C THR A 190 13.50 11.42 -1.24
N VAL A 191 12.98 10.26 -0.85
CA VAL A 191 11.80 9.65 -1.49
C VAL A 191 10.56 9.98 -0.68
N LEU A 192 9.53 10.45 -1.36
CA LEU A 192 8.18 10.60 -0.83
C LEU A 192 7.35 9.38 -1.24
N ASP A 193 6.79 8.70 -0.26
CA ASP A 193 5.78 7.66 -0.47
C ASP A 193 4.38 8.28 -0.34
N PRO A 194 3.62 8.40 -1.45
CA PRO A 194 2.31 9.04 -1.40
C PRO A 194 1.25 8.18 -0.70
N ALA A 195 1.45 6.87 -0.55
CA ALA A 195 0.52 5.99 0.15
C ALA A 195 0.57 6.18 1.67
N THR A 196 1.74 6.45 2.22
CA THR A 196 1.95 6.66 3.66
C THR A 196 2.20 8.13 4.01
N LEU A 197 2.35 9.00 3.02
CA LEU A 197 2.72 10.42 3.14
C LEU A 197 4.06 10.64 3.88
N GLN A 198 4.91 9.63 3.92
CA GLN A 198 6.19 9.68 4.61
C GLN A 198 7.32 9.96 3.62
N SER A 199 8.29 10.73 4.09
CA SER A 199 9.52 10.99 3.35
C SER A 199 10.70 10.39 4.12
N ALA A 200 11.59 9.71 3.40
CA ALA A 200 12.83 9.19 3.99
C ALA A 200 13.95 9.16 2.95
N ALA A 201 15.17 9.16 3.45
CA ALA A 201 16.34 8.98 2.60
C ALA A 201 16.37 7.56 2.02
N MET A 202 16.60 7.46 0.72
CA MET A 202 16.85 6.23 -0.01
C MET A 202 18.27 6.27 -0.55
N THR A 203 19.02 5.22 -0.29
CA THR A 203 20.32 5.00 -0.93
C THR A 203 20.12 4.24 -2.22
N VAL A 204 20.69 4.73 -3.31
CA VAL A 204 20.67 4.10 -4.62
C VAL A 204 22.10 3.79 -5.05
N THR A 205 22.38 2.55 -5.39
CA THR A 205 23.69 2.11 -5.90
C THR A 205 23.51 1.58 -7.32
N VAL A 206 24.26 2.14 -8.26
CA VAL A 206 24.27 1.68 -9.65
C VAL A 206 25.32 0.58 -9.80
N GLY A 207 24.90 -0.61 -10.15
CA GLY A 207 25.77 -1.75 -10.44
C GLY A 207 26.08 -1.89 -11.92
N ASP A 208 26.67 -3.02 -12.29
CA ASP A 208 27.12 -3.29 -13.65
C ASP A 208 25.96 -3.41 -14.64
N ARG A 209 26.26 -3.09 -15.89
CA ARG A 209 25.37 -3.33 -17.02
C ARG A 209 25.42 -4.81 -17.41
N GLY A 210 24.26 -5.41 -17.46
CA GLY A 210 24.08 -6.80 -17.86
C GLY A 210 22.94 -6.95 -18.86
N VAL A 211 22.56 -8.21 -19.09
CA VAL A 211 21.42 -8.55 -19.95
C VAL A 211 20.39 -9.30 -19.11
N VAL A 212 19.18 -8.82 -19.10
CA VAL A 212 18.06 -9.40 -18.33
C VAL A 212 17.07 -10.04 -19.28
N ARG A 213 16.70 -11.25 -18.98
CA ARG A 213 15.63 -11.93 -19.72
C ARG A 213 14.28 -11.45 -19.21
N ALA A 214 13.52 -10.81 -20.09
CA ALA A 214 12.13 -10.47 -19.87
C ALA A 214 11.28 -11.21 -20.91
N ASN A 215 10.61 -12.28 -20.50
CA ASN A 215 9.96 -13.25 -21.38
C ASN A 215 10.94 -13.88 -22.38
N GLU A 216 10.71 -13.63 -23.67
CA GLU A 216 11.53 -14.15 -24.78
C GLU A 216 12.59 -13.14 -25.25
N THR A 217 12.58 -11.93 -24.66
CA THR A 217 13.48 -10.84 -25.07
C THR A 217 14.60 -10.68 -24.06
N MET A 218 15.82 -10.54 -24.58
CA MET A 218 17.01 -10.19 -23.80
C MET A 218 17.21 -8.69 -23.86
N ILE A 219 17.15 -8.01 -22.73
CA ILE A 219 17.17 -6.55 -22.62
C ILE A 219 18.43 -6.11 -21.87
N PRO A 220 19.29 -5.25 -22.46
CA PRO A 220 20.42 -4.66 -21.75
C PRO A 220 19.90 -3.71 -20.65
N ALA A 221 20.41 -3.86 -19.43
CA ALA A 221 19.99 -3.04 -18.29
C ALA A 221 21.09 -2.97 -17.24
N PHE A 222 21.10 -1.89 -16.46
CA PHE A 222 21.94 -1.73 -15.29
C PHE A 222 21.24 -2.36 -14.07
N ARG A 223 22.00 -3.03 -13.23
CA ARG A 223 21.51 -3.46 -11.93
C ARG A 223 21.55 -2.26 -10.99
N VAL A 224 20.42 -1.88 -10.46
CA VAL A 224 20.28 -0.77 -9.52
C VAL A 224 19.75 -1.32 -8.19
N GLU A 225 20.50 -1.12 -7.13
CA GLU A 225 20.10 -1.48 -5.79
C GLU A 225 19.61 -0.23 -5.05
N THR A 226 18.42 -0.33 -4.47
CA THR A 226 17.86 0.72 -3.63
C THR A 226 17.70 0.20 -2.21
N GLU A 227 18.07 1.02 -1.24
CA GLU A 227 17.88 0.74 0.18
C GLU A 227 17.03 1.84 0.80
N PHE A 228 15.84 1.46 1.23
CA PHE A 228 14.86 2.35 1.85
C PHE A 228 14.38 1.73 3.14
N ARG A 229 14.60 2.40 4.28
CA ARG A 229 14.22 1.91 5.62
C ARG A 229 14.68 0.48 5.91
N GLY A 230 15.92 0.15 5.53
CA GLY A 230 16.48 -1.18 5.73
C GLY A 230 16.00 -2.26 4.74
N LEU A 231 15.05 -1.94 3.86
CA LEU A 231 14.63 -2.84 2.80
C LEU A 231 15.47 -2.59 1.55
N LYS A 232 16.10 -3.66 1.03
CA LYS A 232 16.90 -3.61 -0.20
C LYS A 232 16.08 -4.16 -1.36
N THR A 233 15.88 -3.36 -2.39
CA THR A 233 15.24 -3.77 -3.64
C THR A 233 16.26 -3.75 -4.77
N THR A 234 16.23 -4.73 -5.65
CA THR A 234 17.08 -4.79 -6.83
C THR A 234 16.23 -4.59 -8.07
N SER A 235 16.58 -3.59 -8.87
CA SER A 235 15.90 -3.30 -10.14
C SER A 235 16.89 -3.38 -11.29
N TRP A 236 16.41 -3.76 -12.47
CA TRP A 236 17.15 -3.70 -13.72
C TRP A 236 16.59 -2.61 -14.60
N VAL A 237 17.39 -1.58 -14.82
CA VAL A 237 16.98 -0.31 -15.43
C VAL A 237 17.71 -0.11 -16.76
N THR A 238 16.99 0.17 -17.85
CA THR A 238 17.57 0.46 -19.17
C THR A 238 18.25 1.83 -19.20
N ASP A 239 19.01 2.10 -20.23
CA ASP A 239 19.61 3.42 -20.47
C ASP A 239 18.57 4.56 -20.54
N THR A 240 17.31 4.26 -20.87
CA THR A 240 16.19 5.20 -20.91
C THR A 240 15.42 5.32 -19.59
N GLY A 241 15.81 4.54 -18.56
CA GLY A 241 15.13 4.53 -17.26
C GLY A 241 13.89 3.66 -17.19
N ASP A 242 13.69 2.73 -18.14
CA ASP A 242 12.63 1.74 -18.04
C ASP A 242 13.04 0.61 -17.09
N VAL A 243 12.19 0.27 -16.14
CA VAL A 243 12.40 -0.89 -15.27
C VAL A 243 11.95 -2.16 -16.00
N VAL A 244 12.90 -3.06 -16.23
CA VAL A 244 12.67 -4.36 -16.90
C VAL A 244 12.23 -5.41 -15.89
N ARG A 245 12.88 -5.45 -14.74
CA ARG A 245 12.62 -6.37 -13.64
C ARG A 245 12.92 -5.68 -12.32
N GLU A 246 12.16 -6.01 -11.30
CA GLU A 246 12.41 -5.56 -9.93
C GLU A 246 12.14 -6.69 -8.95
N GLU A 247 12.97 -6.83 -7.94
CA GLU A 247 12.89 -7.84 -6.91
C GLU A 247 12.99 -7.22 -5.52
N SER A 248 12.03 -7.54 -4.67
CA SER A 248 12.00 -7.15 -3.26
C SER A 248 12.36 -8.34 -2.36
N PRO A 249 13.04 -8.13 -1.23
CA PRO A 249 13.34 -9.19 -0.27
C PRO A 249 12.09 -9.84 0.33
N LEU A 250 10.93 -9.19 0.24
CA LEU A 250 9.66 -9.74 0.69
C LEU A 250 9.08 -10.79 -0.27
N GLY A 251 9.80 -11.13 -1.37
CA GLY A 251 9.36 -12.09 -2.37
C GLY A 251 8.42 -11.53 -3.43
N LEU A 252 8.26 -10.21 -3.48
CA LEU A 252 7.60 -9.51 -4.58
C LEU A 252 8.59 -9.35 -5.74
N MET A 253 8.10 -9.60 -6.94
CA MET A 253 8.86 -9.42 -8.19
C MET A 253 7.95 -8.79 -9.23
N THR A 254 8.47 -7.82 -9.97
CA THR A 254 7.84 -7.36 -11.20
C THR A 254 8.74 -7.69 -12.40
N ILE A 255 8.12 -8.03 -13.53
CA ILE A 255 8.85 -8.31 -14.75
C ILE A 255 8.09 -7.81 -15.97
N ARG A 256 8.82 -7.22 -16.92
CA ARG A 256 8.25 -6.73 -18.18
C ARG A 256 7.62 -7.87 -18.98
N GLU A 257 6.40 -7.66 -19.43
CA GLU A 257 5.60 -8.61 -20.19
C GLU A 257 4.90 -7.94 -21.38
N SER A 258 4.34 -8.74 -22.29
CA SER A 258 3.38 -8.22 -23.26
C SER A 258 2.09 -7.79 -22.54
N ALA A 259 1.36 -6.83 -23.13
CA ALA A 259 0.09 -6.36 -22.57
C ALA A 259 -0.92 -7.50 -22.34
N GLU A 260 -0.94 -8.47 -23.26
CA GLU A 260 -1.81 -9.64 -23.18
C GLU A 260 -1.45 -10.54 -21.98
N ARG A 261 -0.14 -10.87 -21.84
CA ARG A 261 0.35 -11.69 -20.73
C ARG A 261 0.21 -10.97 -19.39
N ALA A 262 0.50 -9.67 -19.33
CA ALA A 262 0.39 -8.88 -18.10
C ALA A 262 -1.05 -8.88 -17.58
N ARG A 263 -2.03 -8.64 -18.45
CA ARG A 263 -3.46 -8.65 -18.12
C ARG A 263 -4.05 -10.05 -17.86
N GLY A 264 -3.41 -11.08 -18.41
CA GLY A 264 -3.80 -12.47 -18.15
C GLY A 264 -3.44 -12.81 -16.70
N LEU A 265 -4.37 -12.59 -15.77
CA LEU A 265 -4.30 -13.22 -14.47
C LEU A 265 -4.49 -14.72 -14.69
N ALA A 266 -3.63 -15.54 -14.13
CA ALA A 266 -3.77 -16.98 -14.24
C ALA A 266 -5.19 -17.36 -13.77
N VAL A 267 -5.99 -17.93 -14.66
CA VAL A 267 -7.35 -18.41 -14.38
C VAL A 267 -7.31 -19.64 -13.43
N SER A 268 -6.12 -20.08 -13.09
CA SER A 268 -5.85 -21.25 -12.28
C SER A 268 -5.74 -20.92 -10.80
N GLY A 269 -6.88 -20.93 -10.13
CA GLY A 269 -6.89 -21.03 -8.69
C GLY A 269 -6.89 -19.69 -7.96
N ARG A 270 -7.46 -19.71 -6.78
CA ARG A 270 -7.44 -18.60 -5.82
C ARG A 270 -6.00 -18.24 -5.53
N VAL A 271 -5.66 -16.95 -5.66
CA VAL A 271 -4.37 -16.44 -5.18
C VAL A 271 -4.26 -16.79 -3.70
N GLN A 272 -3.34 -17.69 -3.36
CA GLN A 272 -3.17 -18.15 -1.98
C GLN A 272 -2.18 -17.28 -1.19
N ALA A 273 -1.58 -16.29 -1.84
CA ALA A 273 -0.59 -15.42 -1.24
C ALA A 273 -1.23 -14.43 -0.26
N ASP A 274 -1.24 -14.79 1.01
CA ASP A 274 -1.56 -13.84 2.09
C ASP A 274 -0.29 -13.08 2.47
N LEU A 275 -0.20 -11.83 2.03
CA LEU A 275 0.98 -10.98 2.24
C LEU A 275 1.26 -10.72 3.72
N LEU A 276 0.24 -10.59 4.56
CA LEU A 276 0.44 -10.38 5.98
C LEU A 276 0.97 -11.65 6.67
N ARG A 277 0.43 -12.81 6.33
CA ARG A 277 0.98 -14.09 6.81
C ARG A 277 2.40 -14.34 6.33
N ALA A 278 2.69 -13.93 5.12
CA ALA A 278 3.99 -14.13 4.51
C ALA A 278 5.07 -13.20 5.08
N ALA A 279 4.71 -11.98 5.46
CA ALA A 279 5.56 -11.04 6.17
C ALA A 279 5.66 -11.36 7.68
N ALA A 280 4.76 -12.18 8.22
CA ALA A 280 4.76 -12.54 9.63
C ALA A 280 5.97 -13.43 9.96
N VAL A 281 6.73 -13.02 10.96
CA VAL A 281 7.78 -13.84 11.54
C VAL A 281 7.13 -14.84 12.51
N VAL A 282 7.18 -16.12 12.17
CA VAL A 282 6.71 -17.17 13.07
C VAL A 282 7.82 -17.47 14.08
N PRO A 283 7.61 -17.17 15.37
CA PRO A 283 8.65 -17.42 16.37
C PRO A 283 8.90 -18.92 16.56
N ALA A 284 10.18 -19.29 16.67
CA ALA A 284 10.57 -20.63 17.09
C ALA A 284 10.31 -20.79 18.58
N MET A 285 9.24 -21.50 18.96
CA MET A 285 8.82 -21.69 20.34
C MET A 285 8.92 -23.16 20.73
N ARG A 286 9.25 -23.42 22.01
CA ARG A 286 9.19 -24.77 22.60
C ARG A 286 7.80 -25.16 23.08
N GLY A 287 6.80 -24.33 22.92
CA GLY A 287 5.43 -24.53 23.35
C GLY A 287 4.47 -23.66 22.55
N ARG A 288 3.20 -23.73 22.90
CA ARG A 288 2.14 -22.90 22.32
C ARG A 288 1.66 -21.90 23.37
N ILE A 289 1.39 -20.68 22.97
CA ILE A 289 0.64 -19.71 23.77
C ILE A 289 -0.83 -19.96 23.47
N ASP A 290 -1.56 -20.53 24.45
CA ASP A 290 -2.97 -20.88 24.25
C ASP A 290 -3.84 -19.61 24.29
N ASP A 291 -3.61 -18.74 25.27
CA ASP A 291 -4.22 -17.40 25.31
C ASP A 291 -3.14 -16.30 25.48
N PRO A 292 -2.92 -15.47 24.44
CA PRO A 292 -1.98 -14.36 24.54
C PRO A 292 -2.30 -13.35 25.66
N ARG A 293 -3.57 -13.28 26.10
CA ARG A 293 -4.02 -12.36 27.16
C ARG A 293 -3.54 -12.78 28.55
N ASP A 294 -3.20 -14.06 28.72
CA ASP A 294 -2.69 -14.60 29.97
C ASP A 294 -1.17 -14.50 30.11
N VAL A 295 -0.50 -14.07 29.05
CA VAL A 295 0.97 -13.90 29.06
C VAL A 295 1.34 -12.73 29.97
N ARG A 296 2.09 -13.02 31.06
CA ARG A 296 2.57 -12.04 32.03
C ARG A 296 3.97 -11.51 31.70
N ARG A 297 4.75 -12.31 31.00
CA ARG A 297 6.10 -11.99 30.56
C ARG A 297 6.40 -12.70 29.27
N LEU A 298 6.88 -11.95 28.29
CA LEU A 298 7.30 -12.49 27.01
C LEU A 298 8.77 -12.10 26.79
N ARG A 299 9.60 -13.09 26.48
CA ARG A 299 10.99 -12.88 26.14
C ARG A 299 11.25 -13.42 24.74
N LEU A 300 11.65 -12.52 23.85
CA LEU A 300 11.93 -12.82 22.44
C LEU A 300 13.41 -12.61 22.18
N ARG A 301 14.03 -13.53 21.44
CA ARG A 301 15.36 -13.33 20.86
C ARG A 301 15.21 -13.17 19.35
N LEU A 302 15.74 -12.12 18.80
CA LEU A 302 15.75 -11.83 17.37
C LEU A 302 17.18 -12.05 16.86
N ASP A 303 17.36 -13.07 16.00
CA ASP A 303 18.65 -13.36 15.41
C ASP A 303 18.69 -12.75 14.00
N GLY A 304 19.81 -12.11 13.63
CA GLY A 304 20.01 -11.54 12.29
C GLY A 304 19.49 -10.12 12.08
N ALA A 305 19.09 -9.42 13.15
CA ALA A 305 18.70 -8.00 13.10
C ALA A 305 19.43 -7.22 14.19
N ASP A 306 19.91 -6.02 13.84
CA ASP A 306 20.34 -5.03 14.82
C ASP A 306 19.08 -4.32 15.36
N LEU A 307 18.91 -4.37 16.68
CA LEU A 307 17.79 -3.75 17.35
C LEU A 307 18.20 -2.38 17.89
N PRO A 308 17.60 -1.28 17.43
CA PRO A 308 17.85 0.04 17.98
C PRO A 308 17.22 0.12 19.38
N ALA A 309 18.00 -0.18 20.42
CA ALA A 309 17.52 -0.22 21.81
C ALA A 309 16.91 1.13 22.23
N ASP A 310 17.46 2.24 21.72
CA ASP A 310 17.01 3.60 22.03
C ASP A 310 15.57 3.86 21.53
N GLU A 311 15.21 3.23 20.41
CA GLU A 311 13.87 3.38 19.83
C GLU A 311 12.86 2.34 20.35
N LEU A 312 13.35 1.17 20.77
CA LEU A 312 12.53 0.04 21.18
C LEU A 312 12.31 -0.06 22.69
N ASN A 313 13.13 0.59 23.51
CA ASN A 313 12.91 0.66 24.95
C ASN A 313 11.69 1.54 25.28
N GLY A 314 10.86 1.05 26.19
CA GLY A 314 9.66 1.79 26.61
C GLY A 314 9.05 1.21 27.88
N ALA A 315 7.96 1.80 28.32
CA ALA A 315 7.23 1.30 29.47
C ALA A 315 6.78 -0.16 29.21
N GLY A 316 7.35 -1.09 29.96
CA GLY A 316 7.02 -2.51 29.84
C GLY A 316 7.78 -3.28 28.77
N GLN A 317 8.67 -2.64 28.01
CA GLN A 317 9.53 -3.29 27.04
C GLN A 317 11.00 -2.87 27.26
N THR A 318 11.87 -3.85 27.34
CA THR A 318 13.33 -3.63 27.50
C THR A 318 14.07 -4.44 26.44
N VAL A 319 15.05 -3.80 25.79
CA VAL A 319 15.92 -4.44 24.80
C VAL A 319 17.35 -4.48 25.31
N VAL A 320 17.93 -5.67 25.34
CA VAL A 320 19.33 -5.88 25.71
C VAL A 320 19.98 -6.78 24.65
N GLY A 321 20.88 -6.22 23.85
CA GLY A 321 21.43 -6.91 22.69
C GLY A 321 20.35 -7.32 21.72
N ASN A 322 20.22 -8.61 21.42
CA ASN A 322 19.20 -9.15 20.54
C ASN A 322 17.96 -9.73 21.27
N VAL A 323 17.81 -9.41 22.56
CA VAL A 323 16.70 -9.92 23.39
C VAL A 323 15.76 -8.76 23.73
N ILE A 324 14.48 -8.97 23.43
CA ILE A 324 13.38 -8.10 23.84
C ILE A 324 12.63 -8.80 24.98
N GLU A 325 12.45 -8.10 26.08
CA GLU A 325 11.63 -8.54 27.20
C GLU A 325 10.41 -7.62 27.34
N ILE A 326 9.23 -8.21 27.40
CA ILE A 326 7.95 -7.51 27.55
C ILE A 326 7.31 -8.02 28.83
N VAL A 327 6.88 -7.13 29.71
CA VAL A 327 6.20 -7.44 30.96
C VAL A 327 4.73 -7.08 30.89
N ASP A 328 3.92 -7.69 31.80
CA ASP A 328 2.49 -7.42 31.89
C ASP A 328 2.23 -5.91 32.08
N PRO A 329 1.48 -5.24 31.20
CA PRO A 329 1.14 -3.83 31.35
C PRO A 329 0.46 -3.50 32.68
N ARG A 330 -0.24 -4.47 33.31
CA ARG A 330 -0.89 -4.32 34.61
C ARG A 330 0.11 -4.17 35.76
N SER A 331 1.36 -4.60 35.57
CA SER A 331 2.43 -4.46 36.57
C SER A 331 3.16 -3.11 36.48
N LEU A 332 2.88 -2.31 35.45
CA LEU A 332 3.56 -1.04 35.25
C LEU A 332 3.00 0.04 36.15
N GLN A 333 3.89 0.89 36.65
CA GLN A 333 3.48 2.11 37.33
C GLN A 333 2.96 3.12 36.28
N PRO A 334 1.92 3.89 36.61
CA PRO A 334 1.47 4.97 35.72
C PRO A 334 2.61 5.94 35.44
N ALA A 335 2.90 6.16 34.16
CA ALA A 335 3.88 7.14 33.75
C ALA A 335 3.39 8.57 34.10
N PRO A 336 4.28 9.50 34.46
CA PRO A 336 3.93 10.91 34.56
C PRO A 336 3.34 11.38 33.23
N ARG A 337 2.36 12.31 33.29
CA ARG A 337 1.82 12.93 32.08
C ARG A 337 2.95 13.66 31.35
N ASP A 338 3.30 13.15 30.18
CA ASP A 338 4.25 13.80 29.30
C ASP A 338 3.56 14.94 28.54
N THR A 339 4.15 16.12 28.57
CA THR A 339 3.67 17.28 27.82
C THR A 339 3.75 17.08 26.31
N GLU A 340 4.66 16.22 25.84
CA GLU A 340 4.77 15.86 24.42
C GLU A 340 3.61 14.98 23.93
N THR A 341 2.90 14.29 24.81
CA THR A 341 1.76 13.43 24.46
C THR A 341 0.70 14.18 23.64
N GLN A 342 0.55 15.50 23.85
CA GLN A 342 -0.42 16.33 23.14
C GLN A 342 -0.22 16.34 21.61
N ARG A 343 1.01 16.16 21.14
CA ARG A 343 1.28 16.09 19.69
C ARG A 343 0.67 14.85 19.04
N TYR A 344 0.61 13.74 19.77
CA TYR A 344 0.06 12.47 19.29
C TYR A 344 -1.48 12.38 19.38
N LEU A 345 -2.10 13.34 20.05
CA LEU A 345 -3.56 13.44 20.13
C LEU A 345 -4.17 14.27 19.00
N LYS A 346 -3.34 14.84 18.14
CA LYS A 346 -3.80 15.59 16.98
C LYS A 346 -4.19 14.64 15.86
N ALA A 347 -5.25 14.99 15.14
CA ALA A 347 -5.61 14.28 13.94
C ALA A 347 -4.49 14.38 12.87
N GLU A 348 -4.27 13.32 12.15
CA GLU A 348 -3.33 13.22 11.04
C GLU A 348 -4.05 12.91 9.73
N PRO A 349 -3.43 13.14 8.55
CA PRO A 349 -4.10 12.97 7.27
C PRO A 349 -4.72 11.58 7.03
N LEU A 350 -4.15 10.53 7.63
CA LEU A 350 -4.67 9.16 7.55
C LEU A 350 -5.23 8.64 8.89
N LEU A 351 -5.34 9.52 9.91
CA LEU A 351 -5.92 9.25 11.22
C LEU A 351 -6.90 10.38 11.56
N GLU A 352 -8.07 10.35 10.93
CA GLU A 352 -9.09 11.38 10.96
C GLU A 352 -9.86 11.42 12.29
N SER A 353 -9.12 11.46 13.41
CA SER A 353 -9.72 11.45 14.77
C SER A 353 -10.59 12.67 15.09
N ASP A 354 -10.54 13.71 14.26
CA ASP A 354 -11.36 14.92 14.35
C ASP A 354 -12.56 14.94 13.40
N ALA A 355 -12.74 13.91 12.55
CA ALA A 355 -13.89 13.80 11.67
C ALA A 355 -15.20 13.77 12.49
N PRO A 356 -16.25 14.50 12.09
CA PRO A 356 -17.49 14.58 12.85
C PRO A 356 -18.13 13.22 13.10
N GLU A 357 -18.07 12.31 12.13
CA GLU A 357 -18.62 10.96 12.21
C GLU A 357 -17.85 10.11 13.22
N ILE A 358 -16.52 10.17 13.22
CA ILE A 358 -15.65 9.46 14.16
C ILE A 358 -15.90 9.96 15.59
N ARG A 359 -16.02 11.28 15.77
CA ARG A 359 -16.32 11.87 17.07
C ARG A 359 -17.71 11.48 17.58
N ALA A 360 -18.72 11.52 16.72
CA ALA A 360 -20.07 11.13 17.09
C ALA A 360 -20.15 9.66 17.52
N GLU A 361 -19.48 8.76 16.82
CA GLU A 361 -19.40 7.34 17.16
C GLU A 361 -18.64 7.13 18.47
N ALA A 362 -17.51 7.80 18.66
CA ALA A 362 -16.73 7.74 19.90
C ALA A 362 -17.53 8.26 21.10
N GLU A 363 -18.24 9.37 20.95
CA GLU A 363 -19.13 9.91 22.00
C GLU A 363 -20.27 8.95 22.35
N GLN A 364 -20.83 8.27 21.36
CA GLN A 364 -21.84 7.24 21.56
C GLN A 364 -21.27 6.05 22.31
N ALA A 365 -20.10 5.55 21.91
CA ALA A 365 -19.45 4.40 22.53
C ALA A 365 -19.13 4.64 24.01
N VAL A 366 -18.69 5.86 24.37
CA VAL A 366 -18.27 6.17 25.75
C VAL A 366 -19.44 6.59 26.68
N ARG A 367 -20.67 6.64 26.20
CA ARG A 367 -21.83 7.03 27.03
C ARG A 367 -21.94 6.23 28.32
N GLY A 368 -22.00 6.91 29.45
CA GLY A 368 -22.09 6.28 30.78
C GLY A 368 -20.74 5.76 31.32
N ALA A 369 -19.62 6.08 30.71
CA ALA A 369 -18.33 5.92 31.33
C ALA A 369 -18.08 7.04 32.36
N THR A 370 -17.61 6.69 33.55
CA THR A 370 -17.43 7.63 34.67
C THR A 370 -15.98 8.14 34.76
N ASP A 371 -15.05 7.45 34.12
CA ASP A 371 -13.62 7.78 34.12
C ASP A 371 -12.95 7.50 32.78
N ASP A 372 -11.70 7.93 32.61
CA ASP A 372 -10.95 7.79 31.36
C ASP A 372 -10.63 6.34 31.03
N ARG A 373 -10.43 5.49 32.04
CA ARG A 373 -10.22 4.07 31.84
C ARG A 373 -11.47 3.40 31.27
N GLY A 374 -12.64 3.68 31.86
CA GLY A 374 -13.91 3.16 31.37
C GLY A 374 -14.23 3.63 29.96
N ARG A 375 -13.83 4.89 29.59
CA ARG A 375 -13.92 5.40 28.22
C ARG A 375 -13.04 4.58 27.28
N ALA A 376 -11.76 4.36 27.63
CA ALA A 376 -10.83 3.59 26.81
C ALA A 376 -11.30 2.13 26.62
N GLU A 377 -11.78 1.49 27.69
CA GLU A 377 -12.32 0.13 27.63
C GLU A 377 -13.55 0.01 26.72
N ARG A 378 -14.39 1.03 26.65
CA ARG A 378 -15.57 1.05 25.77
C ARG A 378 -15.22 1.30 24.32
N LEU A 379 -14.20 2.12 24.04
CA LEU A 379 -13.71 2.39 22.69
C LEU A 379 -12.99 1.18 22.08
N THR A 380 -12.55 0.21 22.89
CA THR A 380 -11.83 -0.98 22.41
C THR A 380 -12.71 -2.24 22.30
N ARG A 381 -13.99 -2.14 22.62
CA ARG A 381 -14.98 -3.24 22.48
C ARG A 381 -15.78 -3.12 21.20
#